data_25adc2014755dab19be954e0cdd76b38
#
_entry.id   25adc2014755dab19be954e0cdd76b38
#
_cell.length_a   1.000
_cell.length_b   1.000
_cell.length_c   1.000
_cell.angle_alpha   90.00
_cell.angle_beta   90.00
_cell.angle_gamma   90.00
#
_symmetry.space_group_name_H-M   'P 1'
#
loop_
_entity.id
_entity.type
_entity.pdbx_description
1 polymer ?
#
loop_
_entity_poly.entity_id
_entity_poly.type
_entity_poly.pdbx_seq_one_letter_code
_entity_poly.pdbx_strand_id
1 'polypeptide(L)'
;RDRLLSRGLGDVYKRQTGRVVEANMMYEQRINRSHTFLGKTFHWFFIILYAYGIFKQIDDISQLEDKGLLVFEVAFASVFLLIVILRYSYMRRFGTFIGAHEPVPMTHKFLARSIHVSMYACLVLLPLSGLVIAGLFSLGIVEGQMQNIALLVHEFSADFSYLLIVLHVMAALWSRIKGDGVWASMVPVFKEGGPSTNETVVRLSRMERHVFERAGEILSLTKE
;
A
#
# COMPACT_ATOMS: atom_id res chain seq x y z
N ARG A 1 -13.18 8.60 -62.54
CA ARG A 1 -12.86 9.81 -61.69
C ARG A 1 -13.26 9.61 -60.26
N ASP A 2 -14.36 8.91 -59.93
CA ASP A 2 -14.90 8.74 -58.54
C ASP A 2 -14.08 7.79 -57.64
N ARG A 3 -13.32 6.85 -58.22
CA ARG A 3 -12.50 5.91 -57.43
C ARG A 3 -11.26 6.54 -56.76
N LEU A 4 -10.76 7.66 -57.25
CA LEU A 4 -9.60 8.37 -56.69
C LEU A 4 -10.01 9.27 -55.51
N LEU A 5 -11.22 9.82 -55.50
CA LEU A 5 -11.78 10.62 -54.41
C LEU A 5 -12.10 9.79 -53.20
N SER A 6 -12.62 8.56 -53.35
CA SER A 6 -12.94 7.66 -52.26
C SER A 6 -11.71 7.12 -51.50
N ARG A 7 -10.56 6.92 -52.20
CA ARG A 7 -9.30 6.51 -51.59
C ARG A 7 -8.69 7.64 -50.74
N GLY A 8 -8.76 8.89 -51.19
CA GLY A 8 -8.22 10.04 -50.43
C GLY A 8 -9.02 10.30 -49.13
N LEU A 9 -10.33 10.18 -49.14
CA LEU A 9 -11.17 10.33 -47.95
C LEU A 9 -10.93 9.21 -46.94
N GLY A 10 -10.73 7.97 -47.36
CA GLY A 10 -10.43 6.84 -46.46
C GLY A 10 -9.08 7.01 -45.78
N ASP A 11 -8.07 7.55 -46.45
CA ASP A 11 -6.74 7.77 -45.88
C ASP A 11 -6.72 8.96 -44.88
N VAL A 12 -7.50 10.02 -45.16
CA VAL A 12 -7.66 11.16 -44.26
C VAL A 12 -8.38 10.70 -42.98
N TYR A 13 -9.44 9.89 -43.08
CA TYR A 13 -10.18 9.36 -41.95
C TYR A 13 -9.33 8.40 -41.11
N LYS A 14 -8.55 7.51 -41.69
CA LYS A 14 -7.59 6.64 -40.99
C LYS A 14 -6.52 7.42 -40.24
N ARG A 15 -6.00 8.50 -40.84
CA ARG A 15 -5.01 9.35 -40.17
C ARG A 15 -5.60 10.14 -39.03
N GLN A 16 -6.84 10.62 -39.13
CA GLN A 16 -7.54 11.31 -38.04
C GLN A 16 -7.85 10.36 -36.87
N THR A 17 -8.39 9.17 -37.14
CA THR A 17 -8.64 8.17 -36.12
C THR A 17 -7.35 7.70 -35.45
N GLY A 18 -6.28 7.49 -36.20
CA GLY A 18 -4.96 7.16 -35.67
C GLY A 18 -4.43 8.20 -34.68
N ARG A 19 -4.50 9.49 -35.03
CA ARG A 19 -4.06 10.60 -34.17
C ARG A 19 -4.92 10.70 -32.87
N VAL A 20 -6.24 10.49 -32.97
CA VAL A 20 -7.12 10.53 -31.80
C VAL A 20 -6.81 9.37 -30.86
N VAL A 21 -6.57 8.17 -31.39
CA VAL A 21 -6.18 6.99 -30.59
C VAL A 21 -4.81 7.21 -29.93
N GLU A 22 -3.83 7.74 -30.64
CA GLU A 22 -2.52 8.07 -30.09
C GLU A 22 -2.59 9.16 -29.00
N ALA A 23 -3.37 10.21 -29.23
CA ALA A 23 -3.60 11.27 -28.23
C ALA A 23 -4.26 10.72 -26.97
N ASN A 24 -5.26 9.85 -27.12
CA ASN A 24 -5.91 9.19 -25.98
C ASN A 24 -4.95 8.26 -25.23
N MET A 25 -4.14 7.47 -25.93
CA MET A 25 -3.13 6.62 -25.28
C MET A 25 -2.09 7.45 -24.51
N MET A 26 -1.61 8.55 -25.09
CA MET A 26 -0.67 9.45 -24.40
C MET A 26 -1.32 10.15 -23.21
N TYR A 27 -2.58 10.51 -23.29
CA TYR A 27 -3.35 11.09 -22.18
C TYR A 27 -3.51 10.09 -21.04
N GLU A 28 -3.91 8.85 -21.33
CA GLU A 28 -4.03 7.76 -20.35
C GLU A 28 -2.67 7.42 -19.68
N GLN A 29 -1.60 7.37 -20.48
CA GLN A 29 -0.24 7.16 -19.96
C GLN A 29 0.21 8.30 -19.04
N ARG A 30 -0.15 9.55 -19.36
CA ARG A 30 0.17 10.72 -18.55
C ARG A 30 -0.58 10.70 -17.22
N ILE A 31 -1.88 10.37 -17.26
CA ILE A 31 -2.71 10.20 -16.05
C ILE A 31 -2.13 9.09 -15.16
N ASN A 32 -1.85 7.91 -15.70
CA ASN A 32 -1.26 6.81 -14.97
C ASN A 32 0.08 7.17 -14.33
N ARG A 33 0.94 7.92 -15.03
CA ARG A 33 2.22 8.39 -14.47
C ARG A 33 2.03 9.38 -13.32
N SER A 34 1.09 10.32 -13.42
CA SER A 34 0.82 11.30 -12.36
C SER A 34 0.22 10.63 -11.12
N HIS A 35 -0.70 9.70 -11.30
CA HIS A 35 -1.29 8.93 -10.18
C HIS A 35 -0.26 8.04 -9.49
N THR A 36 0.64 7.42 -10.25
CA THR A 36 1.74 6.62 -9.67
C THR A 36 2.70 7.51 -8.87
N PHE A 37 3.00 8.72 -9.34
CA PHE A 37 3.85 9.66 -8.61
C PHE A 37 3.21 10.09 -7.28
N LEU A 38 1.96 10.51 -7.29
CA LEU A 38 1.22 10.87 -6.07
C LEU A 38 1.12 9.69 -5.10
N GLY A 39 0.83 8.49 -5.59
CA GLY A 39 0.78 7.27 -4.78
C GLY A 39 2.11 6.99 -4.07
N LYS A 40 3.24 7.14 -4.77
CA LYS A 40 4.60 7.01 -4.20
C LYS A 40 4.87 8.11 -3.17
N THR A 41 4.54 9.35 -3.47
CA THR A 41 4.73 10.49 -2.56
C THR A 41 3.96 10.30 -1.26
N PHE A 42 2.69 9.91 -1.33
CA PHE A 42 1.89 9.58 -0.15
C PHE A 42 2.45 8.39 0.63
N HIS A 43 3.00 7.38 -0.06
CA HIS A 43 3.61 6.24 0.58
C HIS A 43 4.83 6.64 1.41
N TRP A 44 5.75 7.39 0.83
CA TRP A 44 6.98 7.81 1.48
C TRP A 44 6.74 8.84 2.59
N PHE A 45 5.86 9.81 2.35
CA PHE A 45 5.45 10.76 3.38
C PHE A 45 4.85 10.06 4.60
N PHE A 46 4.01 9.05 4.35
CA PHE A 46 3.40 8.25 5.40
C PHE A 46 4.44 7.44 6.20
N ILE A 47 5.46 6.87 5.53
CA ILE A 47 6.55 6.14 6.20
C ILE A 47 7.30 7.07 7.16
N ILE A 48 7.64 8.29 6.73
CA ILE A 48 8.34 9.27 7.57
C ILE A 48 7.48 9.63 8.78
N LEU A 49 6.18 9.88 8.58
CA LEU A 49 5.27 10.23 9.66
C LEU A 49 5.09 9.07 10.67
N TYR A 50 4.99 7.83 10.16
CA TYR A 50 4.91 6.64 11.00
C TYR A 50 6.20 6.41 11.80
N ALA A 51 7.36 6.52 11.16
CA ALA A 51 8.66 6.43 11.84
C ALA A 51 8.79 7.49 12.94
N TYR A 52 8.38 8.72 12.67
CA TYR A 52 8.34 9.76 13.68
C TYR A 52 7.45 9.37 14.86
N GLY A 53 6.26 8.79 14.61
CA GLY A 53 5.38 8.29 15.66
C GLY A 53 6.03 7.24 16.57
N ILE A 54 6.86 6.34 15.99
CA ILE A 54 7.63 5.35 16.75
C ILE A 54 8.66 6.03 17.65
N PHE A 55 9.43 6.98 17.10
CA PHE A 55 10.51 7.64 17.86
C PHE A 55 10.01 8.55 18.97
N LYS A 56 8.80 9.08 18.86
CA LYS A 56 8.19 9.95 19.88
C LYS A 56 7.32 9.19 20.88
N GLN A 57 7.35 7.87 20.88
CA GLN A 57 6.49 7.04 21.73
C GLN A 57 6.55 7.46 23.20
N ILE A 58 5.40 7.49 23.84
CA ILE A 58 5.24 7.77 25.26
C ILE A 58 5.48 6.49 26.03
N ASP A 59 6.35 6.50 27.03
CA ASP A 59 6.68 5.34 27.84
C ASP A 59 5.66 5.09 28.94
N ASP A 60 5.03 6.14 29.47
CA ASP A 60 4.06 6.06 30.57
C ASP A 60 2.91 7.04 30.36
N ILE A 61 1.68 6.58 30.66
CA ILE A 61 0.46 7.38 30.52
C ILE A 61 0.46 8.63 31.43
N SER A 62 1.21 8.62 32.53
CA SER A 62 1.38 9.78 33.42
C SER A 62 2.01 10.98 32.72
N GLN A 63 2.77 10.77 31.64
CA GLN A 63 3.32 11.86 30.86
C GLN A 63 2.24 12.74 30.19
N LEU A 64 1.02 12.21 30.04
CA LEU A 64 -0.13 12.96 29.54
C LEU A 64 -0.67 14.02 30.53
N GLU A 65 -0.15 14.08 31.78
CA GLU A 65 -0.40 15.17 32.70
C GLU A 65 0.12 16.52 32.15
N ASP A 66 1.18 16.47 31.33
CA ASP A 66 1.59 17.63 30.53
C ASP A 66 0.53 17.91 29.46
N LYS A 67 -0.22 19.00 29.66
CA LYS A 67 -1.26 19.44 28.72
C LYS A 67 -0.72 19.74 27.33
N GLY A 68 0.50 20.20 27.22
CA GLY A 68 1.16 20.47 25.93
C GLY A 68 1.37 19.16 25.17
N LEU A 69 1.89 18.15 25.85
CA LEU A 69 2.10 16.82 25.28
C LEU A 69 0.75 16.16 24.91
N LEU A 70 -0.25 16.21 25.77
CA LEU A 70 -1.58 15.66 25.52
C LEU A 70 -2.20 16.28 24.24
N VAL A 71 -2.19 17.61 24.11
CA VAL A 71 -2.70 18.30 22.94
C VAL A 71 -1.93 17.90 21.68
N PHE A 72 -0.61 17.79 21.79
CA PHE A 72 0.25 17.37 20.70
C PHE A 72 -0.08 15.93 20.25
N GLU A 73 -0.25 14.98 21.17
CA GLU A 73 -0.59 13.59 20.87
C GLU A 73 -1.96 13.48 20.19
N VAL A 74 -2.96 14.19 20.68
CA VAL A 74 -4.31 14.23 20.07
C VAL A 74 -4.24 14.81 18.67
N ALA A 75 -3.52 15.91 18.48
CA ALA A 75 -3.36 16.52 17.17
C ALA A 75 -2.62 15.60 16.20
N PHE A 76 -1.52 15.00 16.65
CA PHE A 76 -0.74 14.05 15.85
C PHE A 76 -1.56 12.84 15.44
N ALA A 77 -2.24 12.18 16.37
CA ALA A 77 -3.08 11.01 16.10
C ALA A 77 -4.23 11.35 15.14
N SER A 78 -4.85 12.52 15.30
CA SER A 78 -5.93 12.99 14.41
C SER A 78 -5.44 13.22 12.98
N VAL A 79 -4.32 13.93 12.81
CA VAL A 79 -3.71 14.20 11.50
C VAL A 79 -3.24 12.89 10.86
N PHE A 80 -2.61 12.02 11.64
CA PHE A 80 -2.17 10.71 11.16
C PHE A 80 -3.34 9.87 10.66
N LEU A 81 -4.43 9.76 11.43
CA LEU A 81 -5.64 9.04 11.03
C LEU A 81 -6.25 9.62 9.76
N LEU A 82 -6.33 10.94 9.64
CA LEU A 82 -6.82 11.60 8.43
C LEU A 82 -5.98 11.22 7.20
N ILE A 83 -4.65 11.25 7.32
CA ILE A 83 -3.74 10.88 6.23
C ILE A 83 -3.89 9.41 5.84
N VAL A 84 -4.08 8.50 6.80
CA VAL A 84 -4.36 7.08 6.53
C VAL A 84 -5.64 6.92 5.72
N ILE A 85 -6.72 7.58 6.14
CA ILE A 85 -8.03 7.53 5.46
C ILE A 85 -7.93 8.10 4.04
N LEU A 86 -7.28 9.25 3.87
CA LEU A 86 -7.07 9.88 2.57
C LEU A 86 -6.25 8.98 1.64
N ARG A 87 -5.18 8.39 2.15
CA ARG A 87 -4.34 7.45 1.39
C ARG A 87 -5.13 6.21 0.98
N TYR A 88 -5.85 5.59 1.90
CA TYR A 88 -6.67 4.40 1.60
C TYR A 88 -7.73 4.72 0.54
N SER A 89 -8.44 5.85 0.69
CA SER A 89 -9.46 6.31 -0.25
C SER A 89 -8.87 6.56 -1.63
N TYR A 90 -7.70 7.21 -1.70
CA TYR A 90 -6.97 7.44 -2.95
C TYR A 90 -6.60 6.12 -3.63
N MET A 91 -5.96 5.20 -2.89
CA MET A 91 -5.53 3.90 -3.43
C MET A 91 -6.69 3.05 -3.93
N ARG A 92 -7.81 3.08 -3.20
CA ARG A 92 -9.04 2.36 -3.59
C ARG A 92 -9.68 2.93 -4.86
N ARG A 93 -9.70 4.27 -4.98
CA ARG A 93 -10.35 4.93 -6.13
C ARG A 93 -9.57 4.75 -7.43
N PHE A 94 -8.26 4.75 -7.39
CA PHE A 94 -7.42 4.75 -8.58
C PHE A 94 -6.81 3.39 -8.94
N GLY A 95 -7.13 2.33 -8.19
CA GLY A 95 -6.70 0.97 -8.51
C GLY A 95 -5.18 0.79 -8.61
N THR A 96 -4.41 1.61 -7.88
CA THR A 96 -2.94 1.72 -7.97
C THR A 96 -2.18 0.52 -7.38
N PHE A 97 -2.85 -0.59 -7.10
CA PHE A 97 -2.19 -1.87 -6.81
C PHE A 97 -1.62 -2.43 -8.12
N ILE A 98 -0.55 -1.82 -8.61
CA ILE A 98 0.15 -2.27 -9.81
C ILE A 98 0.90 -3.53 -9.40
N GLY A 99 0.45 -4.65 -9.97
CA GLY A 99 1.06 -5.96 -9.76
C GLY A 99 2.39 -6.10 -10.50
N ALA A 100 3.01 -7.25 -10.30
CA ALA A 100 4.15 -7.71 -11.07
C ALA A 100 3.87 -7.68 -12.58
N HIS A 101 4.90 -7.56 -13.39
CA HIS A 101 4.79 -7.59 -14.87
C HIS A 101 4.25 -8.94 -15.38
N GLU A 102 4.44 -10.01 -14.60
CA GLU A 102 3.92 -11.34 -14.90
C GLU A 102 2.66 -11.66 -14.10
N PRO A 103 1.76 -12.51 -14.64
CA PRO A 103 0.61 -12.99 -13.89
C PRO A 103 1.06 -13.82 -12.69
N VAL A 104 0.63 -13.41 -11.50
CA VAL A 104 0.90 -14.13 -10.24
C VAL A 104 -0.28 -14.99 -9.82
N PRO A 105 -0.04 -16.14 -9.14
CA PRO A 105 -1.10 -17.02 -8.63
C PRO A 105 -2.11 -16.28 -7.76
N MET A 106 -3.36 -16.73 -7.76
CA MET A 106 -4.45 -16.12 -6.99
C MET A 106 -4.18 -16.12 -5.49
N THR A 107 -3.59 -17.19 -4.97
CA THR A 107 -3.17 -17.31 -3.56
C THR A 107 -2.13 -16.27 -3.16
N HIS A 108 -1.17 -16.00 -4.03
CA HIS A 108 -0.19 -14.92 -3.81
C HIS A 108 -0.90 -13.55 -3.75
N LYS A 109 -1.81 -13.27 -4.68
CA LYS A 109 -2.61 -12.02 -4.66
C LYS A 109 -3.43 -11.90 -3.39
N PHE A 110 -4.04 -13.00 -2.95
CA PHE A 110 -4.82 -13.04 -1.72
C PHE A 110 -3.96 -12.73 -0.50
N LEU A 111 -2.79 -13.37 -0.37
CA LEU A 111 -1.86 -13.13 0.74
C LEU A 111 -1.35 -11.68 0.75
N ALA A 112 -0.92 -11.16 -0.39
CA ALA A 112 -0.48 -9.79 -0.52
C ALA A 112 -1.60 -8.79 -0.12
N ARG A 113 -2.84 -9.05 -0.57
CA ARG A 113 -3.99 -8.24 -0.20
C ARG A 113 -4.29 -8.32 1.29
N SER A 114 -4.22 -9.51 1.90
CA SER A 114 -4.45 -9.70 3.34
C SER A 114 -3.44 -8.91 4.18
N ILE A 115 -2.15 -8.97 3.83
CA ILE A 115 -1.11 -8.18 4.49
C ILE A 115 -1.42 -6.69 4.41
N HIS A 116 -1.77 -6.18 3.22
CA HIS A 116 -2.09 -4.75 3.06
C HIS A 116 -3.35 -4.33 3.85
N VAL A 117 -4.41 -5.14 3.82
CA VAL A 117 -5.64 -4.85 4.58
C VAL A 117 -5.36 -4.86 6.08
N SER A 118 -4.59 -5.85 6.58
CA SER A 118 -4.19 -5.91 7.98
C SER A 118 -3.33 -4.73 8.40
N MET A 119 -2.38 -4.30 7.54
CA MET A 119 -1.61 -3.08 7.77
C MET A 119 -2.52 -1.85 7.91
N TYR A 120 -3.47 -1.65 6.98
CA TYR A 120 -4.42 -0.53 7.09
C TYR A 120 -5.29 -0.60 8.34
N ALA A 121 -5.72 -1.81 8.74
CA ALA A 121 -6.47 -2.00 9.98
C ALA A 121 -5.64 -1.54 11.20
N CYS A 122 -4.39 -1.98 11.32
CA CYS A 122 -3.49 -1.54 12.41
C CYS A 122 -3.25 -0.03 12.35
N LEU A 123 -3.01 0.54 11.17
CA LEU A 123 -2.75 1.96 10.97
C LEU A 123 -3.97 2.86 11.29
N VAL A 124 -5.18 2.31 11.29
CA VAL A 124 -6.39 2.98 11.78
C VAL A 124 -6.57 2.75 13.28
N LEU A 125 -6.42 1.51 13.76
CA LEU A 125 -6.62 1.16 15.17
C LEU A 125 -5.61 1.87 16.08
N LEU A 126 -4.37 2.02 15.65
CA LEU A 126 -3.31 2.64 16.43
C LEU A 126 -3.64 4.10 16.82
N PRO A 127 -3.88 5.03 15.89
CA PRO A 127 -4.25 6.40 16.26
C PRO A 127 -5.64 6.48 16.91
N LEU A 128 -6.57 5.62 16.52
CA LEU A 128 -7.90 5.62 17.11
C LEU A 128 -7.88 5.21 18.59
N SER A 129 -7.16 4.15 18.93
CA SER A 129 -6.96 3.74 20.34
C SER A 129 -6.18 4.80 21.12
N GLY A 130 -5.19 5.42 20.54
CA GLY A 130 -4.49 6.56 21.16
C GLY A 130 -5.42 7.73 21.47
N LEU A 131 -6.33 8.08 20.56
CA LEU A 131 -7.35 9.11 20.81
C LEU A 131 -8.32 8.71 21.91
N VAL A 132 -8.69 7.41 22.00
CA VAL A 132 -9.54 6.89 23.11
C VAL A 132 -8.79 7.00 24.42
N ILE A 133 -7.52 6.61 24.50
CA ILE A 133 -6.67 6.72 25.69
C ILE A 133 -6.62 8.16 26.16
N ALA A 134 -6.29 9.09 25.26
CA ALA A 134 -6.21 10.53 25.56
C ALA A 134 -7.58 11.11 25.99
N GLY A 135 -8.67 10.65 25.37
CA GLY A 135 -10.03 11.06 25.73
C GLY A 135 -10.42 10.61 27.12
N LEU A 136 -10.18 9.33 27.47
CA LEU A 136 -10.43 8.79 28.81
C LEU A 136 -9.58 9.51 29.86
N PHE A 137 -8.30 9.73 29.57
CA PHE A 137 -7.41 10.48 30.44
C PHE A 137 -7.93 11.91 30.71
N SER A 138 -8.39 12.60 29.67
CA SER A 138 -8.99 13.95 29.80
C SER A 138 -10.26 14.00 30.65
N LEU A 139 -10.97 12.87 30.74
CA LEU A 139 -12.15 12.69 31.63
C LEU A 139 -11.78 12.25 33.05
N GLY A 140 -10.48 12.16 33.37
CA GLY A 140 -9.97 11.70 34.66
C GLY A 140 -10.02 10.18 34.85
N ILE A 141 -10.27 9.41 33.78
CA ILE A 141 -10.28 7.94 33.80
C ILE A 141 -8.86 7.47 33.42
N VAL A 142 -7.98 7.44 34.40
CA VAL A 142 -6.57 7.06 34.24
C VAL A 142 -6.38 5.54 34.34
N GLU A 143 -7.25 4.87 35.10
CA GLU A 143 -7.21 3.42 35.35
C GLU A 143 -8.60 2.78 35.17
N GLY A 144 -8.61 1.45 35.05
CA GLY A 144 -9.83 0.67 34.94
C GLY A 144 -9.98 -0.06 33.61
N GLN A 145 -11.06 -0.83 33.50
CA GLN A 145 -11.23 -1.77 32.37
C GLN A 145 -11.23 -1.11 31.01
N MET A 146 -11.84 0.07 30.86
CA MET A 146 -11.90 0.78 29.57
C MET A 146 -10.52 1.26 29.14
N GLN A 147 -9.74 1.83 30.05
CA GLN A 147 -8.39 2.28 29.79
C GLN A 147 -7.47 1.11 29.43
N ASN A 148 -7.57 0.01 30.18
CA ASN A 148 -6.78 -1.20 29.94
C ASN A 148 -7.10 -1.82 28.57
N ILE A 149 -8.36 -1.84 28.14
CA ILE A 149 -8.73 -2.32 26.81
C ILE A 149 -8.17 -1.40 25.73
N ALA A 150 -8.25 -0.09 25.90
CA ALA A 150 -7.73 0.86 24.94
C ALA A 150 -6.20 0.74 24.78
N LEU A 151 -5.48 0.59 25.90
CA LEU A 151 -4.03 0.33 25.91
C LEU A 151 -3.70 -1.01 25.24
N LEU A 152 -4.40 -2.09 25.56
CA LEU A 152 -4.19 -3.40 24.94
C LEU A 152 -4.37 -3.35 23.40
N VAL A 153 -5.42 -2.67 22.94
CA VAL A 153 -5.65 -2.49 21.48
C VAL A 153 -4.55 -1.67 20.84
N HIS A 154 -4.06 -0.64 21.55
CA HIS A 154 -2.98 0.22 21.07
C HIS A 154 -1.67 -0.57 20.92
N GLU A 155 -1.24 -1.25 21.97
CA GLU A 155 -0.03 -2.08 22.00
C GLU A 155 -0.10 -3.20 20.97
N PHE A 156 -1.18 -3.97 20.94
CA PHE A 156 -1.38 -5.01 19.93
C PHE A 156 -1.29 -4.47 18.51
N SER A 157 -1.93 -3.32 18.25
CA SER A 157 -1.90 -2.70 16.92
C SER A 157 -0.50 -2.23 16.54
N ALA A 158 0.29 -1.74 17.49
CA ALA A 158 1.68 -1.35 17.29
C ALA A 158 2.53 -2.58 16.95
N ASP A 159 2.55 -3.59 17.80
CA ASP A 159 3.38 -4.79 17.65
C ASP A 159 3.04 -5.56 16.37
N PHE A 160 1.74 -5.74 16.12
CA PHE A 160 1.30 -6.43 14.92
C PHE A 160 1.64 -5.63 13.65
N SER A 161 1.58 -4.30 13.70
CA SER A 161 2.00 -3.47 12.57
C SER A 161 3.50 -3.61 12.27
N TYR A 162 4.36 -3.72 13.29
CA TYR A 162 5.80 -3.97 13.08
C TYR A 162 6.06 -5.29 12.36
N LEU A 163 5.39 -6.36 12.78
CA LEU A 163 5.49 -7.65 12.10
C LEU A 163 5.05 -7.54 10.62
N LEU A 164 3.92 -6.91 10.38
CA LEU A 164 3.39 -6.74 9.01
C LEU A 164 4.30 -5.89 8.14
N ILE A 165 4.91 -4.83 8.69
CA ILE A 165 5.87 -3.98 7.98
C ILE A 165 7.12 -4.78 7.61
N VAL A 166 7.65 -5.58 8.53
CA VAL A 166 8.81 -6.46 8.25
C VAL A 166 8.48 -7.42 7.11
N LEU A 167 7.34 -8.10 7.17
CA LEU A 167 6.89 -9.00 6.11
C LEU A 167 6.72 -8.28 4.76
N HIS A 168 6.13 -7.08 4.78
CA HIS A 168 5.94 -6.26 3.59
C HIS A 168 7.26 -5.82 2.96
N VAL A 169 8.21 -5.36 3.78
CA VAL A 169 9.55 -4.95 3.33
C VAL A 169 10.32 -6.15 2.77
N MET A 170 10.27 -7.29 3.45
CA MET A 170 10.92 -8.53 2.98
C MET A 170 10.35 -8.99 1.63
N ALA A 171 9.02 -8.93 1.46
CA ALA A 171 8.38 -9.23 0.17
C ALA A 171 8.80 -8.25 -0.93
N ALA A 172 8.92 -6.96 -0.62
CA ALA A 172 9.39 -5.94 -1.56
C ALA A 172 10.87 -6.14 -1.95
N LEU A 173 11.73 -6.50 -1.00
CA LEU A 173 13.13 -6.83 -1.27
C LEU A 173 13.27 -8.09 -2.12
N TRP A 174 12.46 -9.12 -1.83
CA TRP A 174 12.42 -10.33 -2.65
C TRP A 174 11.96 -10.04 -4.09
N SER A 175 10.93 -9.22 -4.24
CA SER A 175 10.49 -8.71 -5.54
C SER A 175 11.63 -8.02 -6.30
N ARG A 176 12.39 -7.15 -5.64
CA ARG A 176 13.54 -6.48 -6.23
C ARG A 176 14.62 -7.47 -6.70
N ILE A 177 14.90 -8.51 -5.91
CA ILE A 177 15.88 -9.55 -6.27
C ILE A 177 15.42 -10.33 -7.50
N LYS A 178 14.11 -10.61 -7.61
CA LYS A 178 13.52 -11.27 -8.78
C LYS A 178 13.48 -10.36 -10.01
N GLY A 179 13.36 -9.06 -9.82
CA GLY A 179 13.19 -8.08 -10.90
C GLY A 179 11.80 -8.13 -11.53
N ASP A 180 10.75 -8.37 -10.74
CA ASP A 180 9.37 -8.52 -11.20
C ASP A 180 8.59 -7.20 -11.33
N GLY A 181 9.21 -6.06 -11.00
CA GLY A 181 8.66 -4.71 -11.18
C GLY A 181 7.87 -4.16 -9.99
N VAL A 182 7.58 -4.98 -8.97
CA VAL A 182 6.83 -4.53 -7.79
C VAL A 182 7.61 -3.49 -6.99
N TRP A 183 8.92 -3.68 -6.80
CA TRP A 183 9.79 -2.70 -6.14
C TRP A 183 9.73 -1.34 -6.84
N ALA A 184 9.96 -1.31 -8.15
CA ALA A 184 9.98 -0.08 -8.94
C ALA A 184 8.61 0.65 -8.96
N SER A 185 7.52 -0.07 -8.65
CA SER A 185 6.18 0.52 -8.55
C SER A 185 6.02 1.41 -7.31
N MET A 186 6.74 1.13 -6.20
CA MET A 186 6.59 1.83 -4.92
C MET A 186 7.84 2.62 -4.51
N VAL A 187 9.04 2.11 -4.85
CA VAL A 187 10.32 2.72 -4.45
C VAL A 187 10.89 3.55 -5.61
N PRO A 188 11.15 4.86 -5.40
CA PRO A 188 11.64 5.73 -6.48
C PRO A 188 13.12 5.56 -6.80
N VAL A 189 13.87 4.92 -5.90
CA VAL A 189 15.33 4.72 -5.99
C VAL A 189 15.67 3.25 -6.23
N PHE A 190 16.87 2.99 -6.73
CA PHE A 190 17.37 1.64 -7.00
C PHE A 190 16.42 0.80 -7.87
N LYS A 191 16.03 1.35 -9.02
CA LYS A 191 15.14 0.68 -9.96
C LYS A 191 15.70 -0.68 -10.36
N GLU A 192 14.81 -1.62 -10.63
CA GLU A 192 15.15 -2.95 -11.12
C GLU A 192 15.66 -2.87 -12.56
N GLY A 193 16.67 -3.70 -12.87
CA GLY A 193 17.23 -3.81 -14.22
C GLY A 193 16.48 -4.81 -15.12
N GLY A 194 15.35 -5.35 -14.67
CA GLY A 194 14.60 -6.43 -15.32
C GLY A 194 14.71 -7.76 -14.59
N PRO A 195 14.12 -8.84 -15.16
CA PRO A 195 14.12 -10.16 -14.54
C PRO A 195 15.53 -10.67 -14.24
N SER A 196 15.71 -11.28 -13.08
CA SER A 196 16.99 -11.81 -12.64
C SER A 196 17.45 -12.98 -13.52
N THR A 197 18.71 -12.93 -13.96
CA THR A 197 19.37 -14.03 -14.70
C THR A 197 20.12 -15.01 -13.80
N ASN A 198 20.14 -14.77 -12.48
CA ASN A 198 20.79 -15.66 -11.52
C ASN A 198 20.00 -16.97 -11.39
N GLU A 199 20.63 -18.10 -11.69
CA GLU A 199 20.01 -19.43 -11.66
C GLU A 199 19.36 -19.77 -10.31
N THR A 200 19.99 -19.41 -9.20
CA THR A 200 19.46 -19.65 -7.85
C THR A 200 18.18 -18.86 -7.63
N VAL A 201 18.13 -17.58 -8.02
CA VAL A 201 16.94 -16.73 -7.91
C VAL A 201 15.82 -17.27 -8.77
N VAL A 202 16.11 -17.64 -10.02
CA VAL A 202 15.14 -18.23 -10.95
C VAL A 202 14.58 -19.55 -10.41
N ARG A 203 15.42 -20.38 -9.82
CA ARG A 203 15.00 -21.65 -9.19
C ARG A 203 14.07 -21.39 -8.00
N LEU A 204 14.45 -20.49 -7.09
CA LEU A 204 13.66 -20.13 -5.92
C LEU A 204 12.30 -19.50 -6.29
N SER A 205 12.28 -18.59 -7.28
CA SER A 205 11.03 -17.98 -7.74
C SER A 205 10.08 -19.01 -8.40
N ARG A 206 10.64 -20.03 -9.05
CA ARG A 206 9.86 -21.15 -9.60
C ARG A 206 9.28 -22.03 -8.49
N MET A 207 10.06 -22.32 -7.45
CA MET A 207 9.56 -23.04 -6.26
C MET A 207 8.47 -22.25 -5.53
N GLU A 208 8.67 -20.95 -5.34
CA GLU A 208 7.66 -20.04 -4.77
C GLU A 208 6.34 -20.13 -5.56
N ARG A 209 6.39 -19.99 -6.87
CA ARG A 209 5.21 -20.08 -7.75
C ARG A 209 4.49 -21.43 -7.59
N HIS A 210 5.23 -22.52 -7.59
CA HIS A 210 4.67 -23.85 -7.44
C HIS A 210 3.99 -24.08 -6.08
N VAL A 211 4.57 -23.55 -5.00
CA VAL A 211 3.95 -23.58 -3.66
C VAL A 211 2.63 -22.81 -3.64
N PHE A 212 2.58 -21.61 -4.23
CA PHE A 212 1.34 -20.83 -4.31
C PHE A 212 0.28 -21.47 -5.22
N GLU A 213 0.67 -22.10 -6.32
CA GLU A 213 -0.25 -22.86 -7.19
C GLU A 213 -0.86 -24.04 -6.45
N ARG A 214 -0.03 -24.86 -5.78
CA ARG A 214 -0.53 -25.99 -4.97
C ARG A 214 -1.42 -25.54 -3.81
N ALA A 215 -1.07 -24.47 -3.12
CA ALA A 215 -1.93 -23.92 -2.09
C ALA A 215 -3.28 -23.47 -2.66
N GLY A 216 -3.30 -22.93 -3.86
CA GLY A 216 -4.52 -22.57 -4.59
C GLY A 216 -5.41 -23.78 -4.92
N GLU A 217 -4.81 -24.88 -5.38
CA GLU A 217 -5.50 -26.14 -5.64
C GLU A 217 -6.16 -26.71 -4.38
N ILE A 218 -5.42 -26.77 -3.26
CA ILE A 218 -5.94 -27.27 -1.98
C ILE A 218 -7.12 -26.42 -1.50
N LEU A 219 -7.01 -25.09 -1.59
CA LEU A 219 -8.09 -24.17 -1.19
C LEU A 219 -9.31 -24.22 -2.10
N SER A 220 -9.14 -24.59 -3.38
CA SER A 220 -10.28 -24.79 -4.30
C SER A 220 -11.01 -26.09 -4.03
N LEU A 221 -10.30 -27.16 -3.69
CA LEU A 221 -10.87 -28.46 -3.34
C LEU A 221 -11.62 -28.47 -2.00
N THR A 222 -11.35 -27.53 -1.11
CA THR A 222 -12.09 -27.38 0.16
C THR A 222 -13.39 -26.59 0.03
N LYS A 223 -13.73 -26.11 -1.18
CA LYS A 223 -14.96 -25.36 -1.47
C LYS A 223 -16.08 -26.21 -2.10
N GLU A 224 -15.81 -27.46 -2.42
CA GLU A 224 -16.80 -28.46 -2.82
C GLU A 224 -17.24 -29.29 -1.61
#